data_a14cb08ae27884d826980628130a0a1e
#
_entry.id   a14cb08ae27884d826980628130a0a1e
#
_cell.length_a   1.000
_cell.length_b   1.000
_cell.length_c   1.000
_cell.angle_alpha   90.00
_cell.angle_beta   90.00
_cell.angle_gamma   90.00
#
_symmetry.space_group_name_H-M   'P 1'
#
loop_
_entity.id
_entity.type
_entity.pdbx_description
1 polymer ?
#
loop_
_entity_poly.entity_id
_entity_poly.type
_entity_poly.pdbx_seq_one_letter_code
_entity_poly.pdbx_strand_id
1 'polypeptide(L)'
;MRFLTKIIFFLSGISVIGLMLWFGMPNIQQAFKPVEVISVIITLNNKCSVDDDSFAVAVPGTDIIFPFKKGVARYRLKSDRKVQLISNPKYKSVRYVGIHVPVEKKLTLEADCSTSPRLKGIFGSMKNQFKN
;
A
#
# COMPACT_ATOMS: atom_id res chain seq x y z
N MET A 1 -22.41 8.60 -58.25
CA MET A 1 -21.20 8.99 -57.52
C MET A 1 -21.45 9.43 -56.06
N ARG A 2 -22.50 10.13 -55.71
CA ARG A 2 -22.76 10.59 -54.36
C ARG A 2 -23.11 9.48 -53.30
N PHE A 3 -23.47 8.32 -53.75
CA PHE A 3 -23.84 7.19 -52.87
C PHE A 3 -22.61 6.39 -52.43
N LEU A 4 -21.66 6.20 -53.28
CA LEU A 4 -20.41 5.49 -52.98
C LEU A 4 -19.54 6.24 -51.95
N THR A 5 -19.47 7.57 -52.05
CA THR A 5 -18.72 8.39 -51.09
C THR A 5 -19.27 8.31 -49.68
N LYS A 6 -20.59 8.23 -49.51
CA LYS A 6 -21.22 8.08 -48.19
C LYS A 6 -20.93 6.73 -47.51
N ILE A 7 -20.86 5.65 -48.33
CA ILE A 7 -20.55 4.29 -47.84
C ILE A 7 -19.07 4.21 -47.38
N ILE A 8 -18.17 4.84 -48.09
CA ILE A 8 -16.74 4.86 -47.73
C ILE A 8 -16.51 5.62 -46.42
N PHE A 9 -17.19 6.74 -46.21
CA PHE A 9 -17.11 7.47 -44.93
C PHE A 9 -17.70 6.69 -43.76
N PHE A 10 -18.76 5.91 -43.95
CA PHE A 10 -19.36 5.10 -42.88
C PHE A 10 -18.47 3.93 -42.49
N LEU A 11 -17.82 3.26 -43.45
CA LEU A 11 -16.90 2.15 -43.21
C LEU A 11 -15.60 2.62 -42.52
N SER A 12 -15.08 3.80 -42.87
CA SER A 12 -13.89 4.37 -42.23
C SER A 12 -14.13 4.78 -40.77
N GLY A 13 -15.33 5.29 -40.45
CA GLY A 13 -15.72 5.66 -39.09
C GLY A 13 -15.82 4.45 -38.15
N ILE A 14 -16.37 3.34 -38.61
CA ILE A 14 -16.49 2.10 -37.82
C ILE A 14 -15.11 1.49 -37.54
N SER A 15 -14.18 1.57 -38.52
CA SER A 15 -12.82 1.04 -38.35
C SER A 15 -12.01 1.79 -37.29
N VAL A 16 -12.15 3.12 -37.21
CA VAL A 16 -11.46 3.94 -36.20
C VAL A 16 -12.00 3.68 -34.79
N ILE A 17 -13.31 3.53 -34.65
CA ILE A 17 -13.96 3.22 -33.35
C ILE A 17 -13.53 1.83 -32.87
N GLY A 18 -13.47 0.83 -33.74
CA GLY A 18 -12.98 -0.51 -33.41
C GLY A 18 -11.53 -0.53 -32.95
N LEU A 19 -10.66 0.27 -33.56
CA LEU A 19 -9.25 0.42 -33.16
C LEU A 19 -9.11 1.10 -31.81
N MET A 20 -9.88 2.15 -31.54
CA MET A 20 -9.87 2.83 -30.22
C MET A 20 -10.35 1.92 -29.09
N LEU A 21 -11.34 1.08 -29.34
CA LEU A 21 -11.81 0.10 -28.35
C LEU A 21 -10.78 -1.01 -28.11
N TRP A 22 -10.02 -1.42 -29.11
CA TRP A 22 -8.99 -2.46 -28.95
C TRP A 22 -7.75 -1.95 -28.19
N PHE A 23 -7.29 -0.73 -28.46
CA PHE A 23 -6.12 -0.16 -27.78
C PHE A 23 -6.46 0.41 -26.38
N GLY A 24 -7.73 0.75 -26.10
CA GLY A 24 -8.15 1.29 -24.82
C GLY A 24 -8.47 0.25 -23.75
N MET A 25 -8.68 -1.02 -24.11
CA MET A 25 -9.12 -2.06 -23.16
C MET A 25 -8.07 -2.67 -22.22
N PRO A 26 -6.76 -2.70 -22.49
CA PRO A 26 -5.84 -3.39 -21.58
C PRO A 26 -5.69 -2.75 -20.19
N ASN A 27 -6.03 -1.47 -20.05
CA ASN A 27 -5.84 -0.78 -18.76
C ASN A 27 -7.06 -0.81 -17.82
N ILE A 28 -8.25 -1.17 -18.31
CA ILE A 28 -9.47 -1.15 -17.48
C ILE A 28 -9.56 -2.41 -16.60
N GLN A 29 -8.96 -3.52 -17.00
CA GLN A 29 -8.97 -4.75 -16.20
C GLN A 29 -8.10 -4.69 -14.94
N GLN A 30 -7.13 -3.76 -14.87
CA GLN A 30 -6.35 -3.58 -13.65
C GLN A 30 -7.07 -2.75 -12.57
N ALA A 31 -8.08 -1.97 -12.94
CA ALA A 31 -8.82 -1.11 -12.02
C ALA A 31 -9.85 -1.86 -11.15
N PHE A 32 -10.25 -3.08 -11.54
CA PHE A 32 -11.26 -3.87 -10.84
C PHE A 32 -10.70 -5.18 -10.27
N LYS A 33 -9.55 -5.13 -9.58
CA LYS A 33 -9.19 -6.26 -8.71
C LYS A 33 -10.22 -6.30 -7.58
N PRO A 34 -10.98 -7.40 -7.43
CA PRO A 34 -11.91 -7.52 -6.31
C PRO A 34 -11.12 -7.38 -5.02
N VAL A 35 -11.60 -6.51 -4.14
CA VAL A 35 -10.99 -6.32 -2.82
C VAL A 35 -11.28 -7.58 -2.01
N GLU A 36 -10.28 -8.42 -1.87
CA GLU A 36 -10.38 -9.67 -1.11
C GLU A 36 -10.01 -9.42 0.35
N VAL A 37 -10.72 -10.07 1.26
CA VAL A 37 -10.33 -10.10 2.68
C VAL A 37 -9.34 -11.25 2.87
N ILE A 38 -8.11 -10.93 3.18
CA ILE A 38 -7.03 -11.89 3.37
C ILE A 38 -6.66 -12.00 4.86
N SER A 39 -6.24 -13.20 5.26
CA SER A 39 -5.62 -13.41 6.57
C SER A 39 -4.17 -12.95 6.52
N VAL A 40 -3.83 -12.00 7.38
CA VAL A 40 -2.51 -11.37 7.44
C VAL A 40 -1.82 -11.79 8.73
N ILE A 41 -0.58 -12.22 8.63
CA ILE A 41 0.31 -12.49 9.75
C ILE A 41 1.37 -11.39 9.73
N ILE A 42 1.37 -10.57 10.76
CA ILE A 42 2.32 -9.46 10.92
C ILE A 42 3.30 -9.83 12.03
N THR A 43 4.58 -9.87 11.70
CA THR A 43 5.65 -10.13 12.66
C THR A 43 6.36 -8.81 12.97
N LEU A 44 6.62 -8.56 14.22
CA LEU A 44 7.38 -7.40 14.68
C LEU A 44 8.87 -7.77 14.78
N ASN A 45 9.71 -7.03 14.06
CA ASN A 45 11.15 -7.02 14.28
C ASN A 45 11.50 -5.83 15.17
N ASN A 46 11.58 -6.08 16.47
CA ASN A 46 11.78 -5.03 17.46
C ASN A 46 13.27 -4.81 17.71
N LYS A 47 13.79 -3.64 17.29
CA LYS A 47 15.14 -3.16 17.56
C LYS A 47 15.19 -2.09 18.66
N CYS A 48 14.05 -1.87 19.34
CA CYS A 48 13.94 -0.93 20.43
C CYS A 48 14.21 -1.63 21.77
N SER A 49 14.63 -0.87 22.79
CA SER A 49 14.85 -1.37 24.15
C SER A 49 13.54 -1.43 24.97
N VAL A 50 12.42 -1.75 24.33
CA VAL A 50 11.08 -1.84 24.94
C VAL A 50 10.40 -3.12 24.48
N ASP A 51 9.44 -3.59 25.30
CA ASP A 51 8.72 -4.81 25.00
C ASP A 51 7.86 -4.70 23.72
N ASP A 52 7.67 -5.81 23.04
CA ASP A 52 6.86 -5.91 21.82
C ASP A 52 5.43 -5.43 21.99
N ASP A 53 4.87 -5.59 23.20
CA ASP A 53 3.53 -5.14 23.56
C ASP A 53 3.39 -3.61 23.55
N SER A 54 4.50 -2.89 23.59
CA SER A 54 4.54 -1.42 23.47
C SER A 54 4.21 -0.92 22.07
N PHE A 55 4.11 -1.82 21.10
CA PHE A 55 3.75 -1.52 19.71
C PHE A 55 2.39 -2.07 19.33
N ALA A 56 1.78 -1.46 18.34
CA ALA A 56 0.53 -1.90 17.74
C ALA A 56 0.53 -1.62 16.22
N VAL A 57 -0.35 -2.31 15.51
CA VAL A 57 -0.60 -2.08 14.10
C VAL A 57 -1.86 -1.24 13.97
N ALA A 58 -1.79 -0.10 13.32
CA ALA A 58 -2.93 0.73 12.95
C ALA A 58 -3.28 0.55 11.47
N VAL A 59 -4.56 0.66 11.15
CA VAL A 59 -5.04 0.76 9.76
C VAL A 59 -5.35 2.22 9.49
N PRO A 60 -4.54 2.94 8.69
CA PRO A 60 -4.72 4.37 8.43
C PRO A 60 -6.12 4.68 7.87
N GLY A 61 -6.70 5.78 8.35
CA GLY A 61 -8.07 6.19 8.00
C GLY A 61 -9.18 5.42 8.73
N THR A 62 -8.82 4.63 9.75
CA THR A 62 -9.77 3.94 10.64
C THR A 62 -9.28 4.03 12.08
N ASP A 63 -10.18 3.79 13.05
CA ASP A 63 -9.83 3.69 14.48
C ASP A 63 -9.38 2.28 14.89
N ILE A 64 -9.08 1.43 13.89
CA ILE A 64 -8.73 0.04 14.14
C ILE A 64 -7.25 -0.06 14.51
N ILE A 65 -6.98 -0.53 15.72
CA ILE A 65 -5.64 -0.75 16.25
C ILE A 65 -5.54 -2.19 16.76
N PHE A 66 -4.50 -2.88 16.34
CA PHE A 66 -4.23 -4.27 16.69
C PHE A 66 -2.95 -4.37 17.52
N PRO A 67 -3.01 -4.80 18.77
CA PRO A 67 -1.81 -5.04 19.57
C PRO A 67 -1.06 -6.28 19.09
N PHE A 68 0.24 -6.28 19.25
CA PHE A 68 1.05 -7.49 19.13
C PHE A 68 0.88 -8.38 20.38
N LYS A 69 0.95 -9.68 20.15
CA LYS A 69 1.06 -10.70 21.19
C LYS A 69 2.32 -11.49 20.93
N LYS A 70 3.31 -11.37 21.81
CA LYS A 70 4.64 -12.01 21.64
C LYS A 70 5.25 -11.73 20.25
N GLY A 71 5.22 -10.47 19.82
CA GLY A 71 5.77 -10.03 18.53
C GLY A 71 5.00 -10.46 17.29
N VAL A 72 3.81 -11.06 17.42
CA VAL A 72 2.99 -11.50 16.29
C VAL A 72 1.57 -10.95 16.41
N ALA A 73 1.03 -10.45 15.29
CA ALA A 73 -0.34 -10.05 15.14
C ALA A 73 -0.99 -10.81 13.97
N ARG A 74 -2.20 -11.36 14.16
CA ARG A 74 -2.93 -12.11 13.13
C ARG A 74 -4.32 -11.54 12.97
N TYR A 75 -4.62 -11.03 11.78
CA TYR A 75 -5.89 -10.37 11.49
C TYR A 75 -6.36 -10.64 10.07
N ARG A 76 -7.65 -10.34 9.84
CA ARG A 76 -8.25 -10.34 8.51
C ARG A 76 -8.40 -8.91 8.05
N LEU A 77 -7.75 -8.56 6.97
CA LEU A 77 -7.74 -7.22 6.39
C LEU A 77 -8.07 -7.28 4.89
N LYS A 78 -8.61 -6.20 4.38
CA LYS A 78 -8.80 -6.04 2.94
C LYS A 78 -7.45 -5.86 2.26
N SER A 79 -7.25 -6.51 1.11
CA SER A 79 -5.99 -6.51 0.35
C SER A 79 -5.57 -5.14 -0.18
N ASP A 80 -6.52 -4.19 -0.30
CA ASP A 80 -6.29 -2.81 -0.75
C ASP A 80 -5.84 -1.86 0.37
N ARG A 81 -5.85 -2.32 1.62
CA ARG A 81 -5.49 -1.50 2.77
C ARG A 81 -3.99 -1.40 2.98
N LYS A 82 -3.60 -0.38 3.73
CA LYS A 82 -2.25 -0.23 4.26
C LYS A 82 -2.30 -0.41 5.76
N VAL A 83 -1.18 -0.79 6.33
CA VAL A 83 -0.97 -0.87 7.77
C VAL A 83 0.21 -0.01 8.17
N GLN A 84 0.24 0.41 9.41
CA GLN A 84 1.28 1.25 9.98
C GLN A 84 1.63 0.76 11.37
N LEU A 85 2.92 0.66 11.66
CA LEU A 85 3.39 0.39 13.01
C LEU A 85 3.30 1.68 13.83
N ILE A 86 2.66 1.59 14.99
CA ILE A 86 2.51 2.71 15.92
C ILE A 86 2.87 2.27 17.36
N SER A 87 3.07 3.24 18.24
CA SER A 87 3.06 2.97 19.67
C SER A 87 1.68 2.50 20.09
N ASN A 88 1.62 1.48 20.95
CA ASN A 88 0.38 1.04 21.54
C ASN A 88 -0.15 2.13 22.48
N PRO A 89 -1.37 2.66 22.26
CA PRO A 89 -1.94 3.73 23.07
C PRO A 89 -2.06 3.38 24.57
N LYS A 90 -2.07 2.09 24.88
CA LYS A 90 -2.14 1.56 26.24
C LYS A 90 -0.85 1.81 27.02
N TYR A 91 0.29 1.91 26.34
CA TYR A 91 1.62 2.12 26.93
C TYR A 91 2.15 3.49 26.54
N LYS A 92 2.31 4.39 27.49
CA LYS A 92 2.79 5.77 27.24
C LYS A 92 4.31 5.89 27.08
N SER A 93 5.02 4.77 27.16
CA SER A 93 6.49 4.73 27.25
C SER A 93 7.23 5.06 25.94
N VAL A 94 6.57 4.89 24.79
CA VAL A 94 7.18 5.08 23.48
C VAL A 94 6.26 5.90 22.58
N ARG A 95 6.83 6.83 21.84
CA ARG A 95 6.14 7.51 20.73
C ARG A 95 6.79 7.06 19.41
N TYR A 96 6.14 6.12 18.76
CA TYR A 96 6.60 5.58 17.49
C TYR A 96 5.50 5.68 16.42
N VAL A 97 5.87 6.16 15.25
CA VAL A 97 4.98 6.20 14.07
C VAL A 97 5.80 5.75 12.88
N GLY A 98 5.54 4.55 12.40
CA GLY A 98 6.21 3.97 11.24
C GLY A 98 5.66 4.45 9.91
N ILE A 99 6.16 3.88 8.83
CA ILE A 99 5.68 4.13 7.47
C ILE A 99 4.43 3.30 7.17
N HIS A 100 3.68 3.72 6.17
CA HIS A 100 2.55 2.96 5.64
C HIS A 100 3.04 1.83 4.74
N VAL A 101 2.65 0.62 5.03
CA VAL A 101 3.03 -0.59 4.29
C VAL A 101 1.78 -1.26 3.71
N PRO A 102 1.78 -1.67 2.42
CA PRO A 102 0.66 -2.39 1.84
C PRO A 102 0.44 -3.74 2.55
N VAL A 103 -0.81 -4.18 2.60
CA VAL A 103 -1.18 -5.44 3.26
C VAL A 103 -0.79 -6.63 2.40
N GLU A 104 -0.03 -7.55 2.99
CA GLU A 104 0.38 -8.84 2.41
C GLU A 104 0.06 -9.97 3.37
N LYS A 105 -0.06 -11.22 2.87
CA LYS A 105 -0.37 -12.40 3.70
C LYS A 105 0.61 -12.62 4.84
N LYS A 106 1.89 -12.32 4.59
CA LYS A 106 2.96 -12.32 5.60
C LYS A 106 3.70 -11.00 5.50
N LEU A 107 3.75 -10.26 6.58
CA LEU A 107 4.36 -8.94 6.63
C LEU A 107 5.27 -8.86 7.86
N THR A 108 6.45 -8.29 7.70
CA THR A 108 7.34 -7.98 8.81
C THR A 108 7.44 -6.47 8.96
N LEU A 109 7.08 -5.95 10.13
CA LEU A 109 7.23 -4.54 10.47
C LEU A 109 8.43 -4.38 11.39
N GLU A 110 9.27 -3.41 11.09
CA GLU A 110 10.47 -3.12 11.88
C GLU A 110 10.23 -1.89 12.78
N ALA A 111 10.44 -2.08 14.08
CA ALA A 111 10.52 -1.01 15.04
C ALA A 111 11.99 -0.68 15.31
N ASP A 112 12.43 0.46 14.83
CA ASP A 112 13.80 0.96 15.04
C ASP A 112 13.73 2.31 15.75
N CYS A 113 14.09 2.34 17.01
CA CYS A 113 14.09 3.55 17.86
C CYS A 113 15.40 4.33 17.79
N SER A 114 16.40 3.84 17.08
CA SER A 114 17.72 4.50 16.95
C SER A 114 17.64 5.77 16.10
N THR A 115 16.70 5.79 15.15
CA THR A 115 16.47 6.95 14.28
C THR A 115 14.99 7.18 14.07
N SER A 116 14.53 8.43 14.22
CA SER A 116 13.14 8.75 13.89
C SER A 116 12.89 8.51 12.39
N PRO A 117 11.69 8.07 11.97
CA PRO A 117 11.34 7.85 10.55
C PRO A 117 11.56 9.10 9.69
N ARG A 118 11.43 10.30 10.28
CA ARG A 118 11.73 11.57 9.62
C ARG A 118 13.22 11.72 9.30
N LEU A 119 14.11 11.33 10.22
CA LEU A 119 15.55 11.37 10.01
C LEU A 119 15.99 10.36 8.95
N LYS A 120 15.40 9.15 8.92
CA LYS A 120 15.68 8.17 7.85
C LYS A 120 15.33 8.71 6.46
N GLY A 121 14.24 9.43 6.32
CA GLY A 121 13.85 10.10 5.07
C GLY A 121 14.86 11.16 4.64
N ILE A 122 15.33 11.99 5.58
CA ILE A 122 16.33 13.03 5.33
C ILE A 122 17.68 12.42 4.95
N PHE A 123 18.16 11.41 5.69
CA PHE A 123 19.42 10.73 5.37
C PHE A 123 19.35 9.99 4.04
N GLY A 124 18.21 9.40 3.67
CA GLY A 124 18.00 8.76 2.36
C GLY A 124 18.11 9.76 1.20
N SER A 125 17.52 10.96 1.34
CA SER A 125 17.62 12.02 0.33
C SER A 125 19.02 12.60 0.22
N MET A 126 19.70 12.82 1.35
CA MET A 126 21.09 13.29 1.38
C MET A 126 22.04 12.28 0.71
N LYS A 127 21.91 10.99 0.99
CA LYS A 127 22.75 9.95 0.39
C LYS A 127 22.62 9.89 -1.14
N ASN A 128 21.44 10.20 -1.67
CA ASN A 128 21.23 10.27 -3.12
C ASN A 128 21.84 11.53 -3.76
N GLN A 129 21.96 12.63 -3.02
CA GLN A 129 22.61 13.87 -3.51
C GLN A 129 24.14 13.74 -3.59
N PHE A 130 24.75 12.90 -2.76
CA PHE A 130 26.20 12.68 -2.76
C PHE A 130 26.67 11.56 -3.69
N LYS A 131 25.76 10.93 -4.45
CA LYS A 131 26.10 9.84 -5.39
C LYS A 131 26.26 10.30 -6.84
N ASN A 132 26.11 11.60 -7.13
CA ASN A 132 26.36 12.20 -8.44
C ASN A 132 27.71 12.89 -8.47
#